data_d5ede779caf1ebc0bb44137c33ab6c30
#
_entry.id   d5ede779caf1ebc0bb44137c33ab6c30
#
_cell.length_a   1.000
_cell.length_b   1.000
_cell.length_c   1.000
_cell.angle_alpha   90.00
_cell.angle_beta   90.00
_cell.angle_gamma   90.00
#
_symmetry.space_group_name_H-M   'P 1'
#
loop_
_entity.id
_entity.type
_entity.pdbx_description
1 polymer ?
#
loop_
_entity_poly.entity_id
_entity_poly.type
_entity_poly.pdbx_seq_one_letter_code
_entity_poly.pdbx_strand_id
1 'polypeptide(L)'
;LPHVESSFNPEAYSKFGAAGVWQFTRSTGRQYMTVGYTIDERRDPIVSTYAAAKLLRTNYKKLQNWPMAITAYNHGATGMLRAKRRKGSYEAIFKGYRSRLFKFASRNFYSEFIAAREVAQNYRLYFGELNLDVPVETTEVALEGYASLPEIAHFLKIDLADLSELNPALRRPVVRGQKYVPKGYRLKLPADTG
;
A
#
# COMPACT_ATOMS: atom_id res chain seq x y z
N LEU A 1 8.50 3.26 4.18
CA LEU A 1 7.65 4.15 3.36
C LEU A 1 6.23 4.29 3.90
N PRO A 2 5.52 3.24 4.37
CA PRO A 2 4.16 3.39 4.92
C PRO A 2 4.04 4.45 6.02
N HIS A 3 5.06 4.64 6.86
CA HIS A 3 5.07 5.75 7.83
C HIS A 3 4.90 7.13 7.16
N VAL A 4 5.58 7.35 6.02
CA VAL A 4 5.55 8.62 5.29
C VAL A 4 4.25 8.77 4.50
N GLU A 5 3.74 7.68 3.92
CA GLU A 5 2.58 7.72 3.02
C GLU A 5 1.24 7.78 3.79
N SER A 6 1.10 7.05 4.89
CA SER A 6 -0.19 6.89 5.57
C SER A 6 -0.13 6.67 7.08
N SER A 7 1.06 6.69 7.69
CA SER A 7 1.27 6.23 9.08
C SER A 7 0.69 4.82 9.32
N PHE A 8 0.84 3.92 8.34
CA PHE A 8 0.28 2.56 8.33
C PHE A 8 -1.25 2.47 8.36
N ASN A 9 -1.98 3.55 8.07
CA ASN A 9 -3.44 3.49 8.02
C ASN A 9 -3.93 2.78 6.74
N PRO A 10 -4.55 1.57 6.83
CA PRO A 10 -5.05 0.83 5.68
C PRO A 10 -6.27 1.50 5.02
N GLU A 11 -7.00 2.32 5.77
CA GLU A 11 -8.16 3.04 5.27
C GLU A 11 -7.82 4.41 4.65
N ALA A 12 -6.54 4.81 4.69
CA ALA A 12 -6.11 6.09 4.15
C ALA A 12 -6.52 6.25 2.67
N TYR A 13 -7.19 7.35 2.38
CA TYR A 13 -7.62 7.71 1.02
C TYR A 13 -7.37 9.18 0.76
N SER A 14 -6.47 9.49 -0.18
CA SER A 14 -6.11 10.87 -0.48
C SER A 14 -7.13 11.56 -1.39
N LYS A 15 -7.16 12.89 -1.37
CA LYS A 15 -7.97 13.69 -2.31
C LYS A 15 -7.65 13.43 -3.79
N PHE A 16 -6.49 12.86 -4.09
CA PHE A 16 -6.08 12.49 -5.45
C PHE A 16 -6.33 11.01 -5.78
N GLY A 17 -7.06 10.29 -4.90
CA GLY A 17 -7.45 8.90 -5.11
C GLY A 17 -6.36 7.87 -4.86
N ALA A 18 -5.28 8.23 -4.15
CA ALA A 18 -4.34 7.25 -3.62
C ALA A 18 -4.96 6.55 -2.41
N ALA A 19 -4.70 5.27 -2.22
CA ALA A 19 -5.36 4.44 -1.21
C ALA A 19 -4.42 3.45 -0.52
N GLY A 20 -4.77 3.13 0.74
CA GLY A 20 -4.13 2.11 1.58
C GLY A 20 -2.80 2.54 2.16
N VAL A 21 -2.16 1.63 2.89
CA VAL A 21 -0.90 1.89 3.61
C VAL A 21 0.23 2.40 2.71
N TRP A 22 0.22 2.04 1.43
CA TRP A 22 1.24 2.39 0.44
C TRP A 22 0.82 3.55 -0.47
N GLN A 23 -0.36 4.12 -0.31
CA GLN A 23 -0.89 5.24 -1.09
C GLN A 23 -0.73 5.09 -2.61
N PHE A 24 -1.01 3.89 -3.13
CA PHE A 24 -1.04 3.69 -4.56
C PHE A 24 -2.14 4.52 -5.22
N THR A 25 -1.78 5.26 -6.28
CA THR A 25 -2.79 5.81 -7.18
C THR A 25 -3.49 4.69 -7.95
N ARG A 26 -4.70 4.93 -8.45
CA ARG A 26 -5.45 3.92 -9.22
C ARG A 26 -4.68 3.44 -10.46
N SER A 27 -4.04 4.35 -11.19
CA SER A 27 -3.27 4.03 -12.40
C SER A 27 -2.03 3.20 -12.11
N THR A 28 -1.29 3.53 -11.05
CA THR A 28 -0.11 2.75 -10.66
C THR A 28 -0.52 1.40 -10.06
N GLY A 29 -1.55 1.38 -9.21
CA GLY A 29 -2.04 0.14 -8.58
C GLY A 29 -2.45 -0.91 -9.60
N ARG A 30 -3.17 -0.53 -10.64
CA ARG A 30 -3.62 -1.44 -11.72
C ARG A 30 -2.49 -2.16 -12.48
N GLN A 31 -1.26 -1.69 -12.38
CA GLN A 31 -0.10 -2.35 -12.98
C GLN A 31 0.38 -3.55 -12.16
N TYR A 32 -0.02 -3.65 -10.89
CA TYR A 32 0.52 -4.62 -9.94
C TYR A 32 -0.53 -5.43 -9.18
N MET A 33 -1.79 -4.96 -9.16
CA MET A 33 -2.87 -5.54 -8.36
C MET A 33 -4.24 -5.20 -8.94
N THR A 34 -5.30 -5.85 -8.43
CA THR A 34 -6.70 -5.59 -8.83
C THR A 34 -7.20 -4.27 -8.22
N VAL A 35 -7.64 -3.36 -9.07
CA VAL A 35 -8.26 -2.09 -8.65
C VAL A 35 -9.53 -1.87 -9.45
N GLY A 36 -10.64 -2.31 -8.88
CA GLY A 36 -11.97 -2.33 -9.51
C GLY A 36 -13.08 -1.72 -8.66
N TYR A 37 -14.32 -2.06 -9.04
CA TYR A 37 -15.53 -1.61 -8.34
C TYR A 37 -15.86 -2.47 -7.12
N THR A 38 -15.61 -3.78 -7.19
CA THR A 38 -15.87 -4.76 -6.12
C THR A 38 -14.63 -5.01 -5.27
N ILE A 39 -13.44 -5.03 -5.87
CA ILE A 39 -12.15 -5.26 -5.22
C ILE A 39 -11.24 -4.07 -5.46
N ASP A 40 -10.57 -3.63 -4.40
CA ASP A 40 -9.48 -2.65 -4.44
C ASP A 40 -8.33 -3.11 -3.52
N GLU A 41 -7.42 -3.90 -4.09
CA GLU A 41 -6.30 -4.51 -3.37
C GLU A 41 -5.26 -3.51 -2.86
N ARG A 42 -5.35 -2.23 -3.25
CA ARG A 42 -4.53 -1.17 -2.66
C ARG A 42 -4.77 -1.01 -1.16
N ARG A 43 -5.97 -1.41 -0.70
CA ARG A 43 -6.40 -1.36 0.70
C ARG A 43 -5.96 -2.60 1.49
N ASP A 44 -5.58 -3.68 0.83
CA ASP A 44 -5.00 -4.85 1.49
C ASP A 44 -3.50 -4.59 1.78
N PRO A 45 -3.10 -4.55 3.06
CA PRO A 45 -1.71 -4.24 3.44
C PRO A 45 -0.71 -5.25 2.87
N ILE A 46 -1.07 -6.53 2.80
CA ILE A 46 -0.17 -7.60 2.34
C ILE A 46 0.01 -7.52 0.81
N VAL A 47 -1.10 -7.50 0.07
CA VAL A 47 -1.07 -7.44 -1.41
C VAL A 47 -0.37 -6.16 -1.87
N SER A 48 -0.72 -5.01 -1.28
CA SER A 48 -0.10 -3.74 -1.63
C SER A 48 1.38 -3.67 -1.25
N THR A 49 1.83 -4.39 -0.22
CA THR A 49 3.26 -4.49 0.12
C THR A 49 4.05 -5.23 -0.97
N TYR A 50 3.55 -6.36 -1.47
CA TYR A 50 4.17 -7.05 -2.60
C TYR A 50 4.20 -6.17 -3.86
N ALA A 51 3.13 -5.44 -4.12
CA ALA A 51 3.06 -4.49 -5.24
C ALA A 51 4.09 -3.36 -5.10
N ALA A 52 4.23 -2.80 -3.90
CA ALA A 52 5.22 -1.75 -3.61
C ALA A 52 6.66 -2.25 -3.79
N ALA A 53 6.96 -3.46 -3.35
CA ALA A 53 8.26 -4.09 -3.56
C ALA A 53 8.57 -4.23 -5.07
N LYS A 54 7.58 -4.67 -5.88
CA LYS A 54 7.72 -4.77 -7.34
C LYS A 54 7.95 -3.38 -7.99
N LEU A 55 7.20 -2.36 -7.56
CA LEU A 55 7.37 -0.98 -8.05
C LEU A 55 8.76 -0.43 -7.70
N LEU A 56 9.21 -0.58 -6.46
CA LEU A 56 10.53 -0.12 -6.02
C LEU A 56 11.66 -0.83 -6.78
N ARG A 57 11.53 -2.15 -6.98
CA ARG A 57 12.47 -2.93 -7.80
C ARG A 57 12.50 -2.43 -9.25
N THR A 58 11.34 -2.10 -9.82
CA THR A 58 11.23 -1.54 -11.18
C THR A 58 11.90 -0.17 -11.27
N ASN A 59 11.68 0.70 -10.28
CA ASN A 59 12.32 2.00 -10.19
C ASN A 59 13.85 1.86 -10.08
N TYR A 60 14.32 0.95 -9.23
CA TYR A 60 15.75 0.68 -9.08
C TYR A 60 16.39 0.18 -10.38
N LYS A 61 15.76 -0.77 -11.07
CA LYS A 61 16.25 -1.24 -12.37
C LYS A 61 16.44 -0.11 -13.39
N LYS A 62 15.54 0.88 -13.40
CA LYS A 62 15.62 2.04 -14.30
C LYS A 62 16.65 3.08 -13.89
N LEU A 63 16.80 3.30 -12.59
CA LEU A 63 17.58 4.43 -12.04
C LEU A 63 18.95 4.00 -11.54
N GLN A 64 19.16 2.72 -11.20
CA GLN A 64 20.41 2.15 -10.67
C GLN A 64 20.95 2.91 -9.45
N ASN A 65 20.04 3.47 -8.64
CA ASN A 65 20.36 4.26 -7.46
C ASN A 65 19.16 4.26 -6.50
N TRP A 66 19.33 3.79 -5.27
CA TRP A 66 18.24 3.68 -4.30
C TRP A 66 17.63 5.01 -3.88
N PRO A 67 18.40 6.06 -3.55
CA PRO A 67 17.83 7.39 -3.28
C PRO A 67 16.92 7.88 -4.41
N MET A 68 17.32 7.71 -5.67
CA MET A 68 16.49 8.07 -6.82
C MET A 68 15.29 7.14 -6.98
N ALA A 69 15.44 5.83 -6.74
CA ALA A 69 14.36 4.86 -6.86
C ALA A 69 13.25 5.08 -5.82
N ILE A 70 13.63 5.41 -4.60
CA ILE A 70 12.70 5.75 -3.52
C ILE A 70 12.02 7.09 -3.82
N THR A 71 12.76 8.13 -4.23
CA THR A 71 12.18 9.41 -4.65
C THR A 71 11.22 9.23 -5.84
N ALA A 72 11.50 8.28 -6.74
CA ALA A 72 10.63 7.96 -7.88
C ALA A 72 9.30 7.33 -7.46
N TYR A 73 9.18 6.79 -6.26
CA TYR A 73 7.91 6.32 -5.73
C TYR A 73 6.87 7.46 -5.69
N ASN A 74 7.28 8.61 -5.19
CA ASN A 74 6.46 9.82 -5.13
C ASN A 74 6.46 10.60 -6.47
N HIS A 75 7.63 10.84 -7.07
CA HIS A 75 7.79 11.71 -8.25
C HIS A 75 7.51 11.02 -9.59
N GLY A 76 7.52 9.69 -9.60
CA GLY A 76 7.46 8.89 -10.80
C GLY A 76 8.82 8.67 -11.49
N ALA A 77 9.04 7.44 -11.98
CA ALA A 77 10.32 7.04 -12.58
C ALA A 77 10.72 7.90 -13.79
N THR A 78 9.78 8.27 -14.65
CA THR A 78 10.04 9.11 -15.83
C THR A 78 10.53 10.50 -15.43
N GLY A 79 9.95 11.08 -14.36
CA GLY A 79 10.40 12.36 -13.81
C GLY A 79 11.82 12.29 -13.27
N MET A 80 12.12 11.24 -12.51
CA MET A 80 13.47 11.01 -11.95
C MET A 80 14.51 10.71 -13.02
N LEU A 81 14.17 9.98 -14.10
CA LEU A 81 15.07 9.80 -15.24
C LEU A 81 15.42 11.13 -15.93
N ARG A 82 14.44 12.03 -16.08
CA ARG A 82 14.74 13.40 -16.58
C ARG A 82 15.64 14.16 -15.64
N ALA A 83 15.40 14.09 -14.34
CA ALA A 83 16.23 14.74 -13.33
C ALA A 83 17.68 14.21 -13.37
N LYS A 84 17.84 12.87 -13.44
CA LYS A 84 19.12 12.17 -13.55
C LYS A 84 19.90 12.61 -14.80
N ARG A 85 19.25 12.68 -15.96
CA ARG A 85 19.90 13.15 -17.21
C ARG A 85 20.39 14.59 -17.11
N ARG A 86 19.68 15.46 -16.37
CA ARG A 86 20.03 16.88 -16.23
C ARG A 86 21.09 17.15 -15.16
N LYS A 87 21.15 16.33 -14.12
CA LYS A 87 21.96 16.62 -12.92
C LYS A 87 22.97 15.53 -12.58
N GLY A 88 22.86 14.34 -13.14
CA GLY A 88 23.76 13.21 -12.90
C GLY A 88 23.51 12.50 -11.58
N SER A 89 23.87 13.12 -10.45
CA SER A 89 23.78 12.50 -9.12
C SER A 89 22.50 12.87 -8.35
N TYR A 90 22.17 12.07 -7.32
CA TYR A 90 21.03 12.36 -6.43
C TYR A 90 21.24 13.66 -5.66
N GLU A 91 22.45 13.91 -5.17
CA GLU A 91 22.81 15.13 -4.42
C GLU A 91 22.63 16.38 -5.27
N ALA A 92 23.04 16.33 -6.53
CA ALA A 92 22.84 17.43 -7.47
C ALA A 92 21.36 17.66 -7.81
N ILE A 93 20.55 16.57 -7.87
CA ILE A 93 19.10 16.66 -8.02
C ILE A 93 18.47 17.32 -6.78
N PHE A 94 18.81 16.86 -5.60
CA PHE A 94 18.29 17.38 -4.34
C PHE A 94 18.59 18.88 -4.19
N LYS A 95 19.84 19.28 -4.44
CA LYS A 95 20.29 20.67 -4.30
C LYS A 95 19.72 21.59 -5.38
N GLY A 96 19.76 21.16 -6.64
CA GLY A 96 19.61 22.08 -7.76
C GLY A 96 18.60 21.73 -8.84
N TYR A 97 17.89 20.59 -8.78
CA TYR A 97 16.85 20.28 -9.76
C TYR A 97 15.57 21.05 -9.45
N ARG A 98 15.01 21.70 -10.46
CA ARG A 98 13.75 22.45 -10.38
C ARG A 98 12.84 22.02 -11.55
N SER A 99 11.59 21.68 -11.22
CA SER A 99 10.53 21.48 -12.23
C SER A 99 9.16 21.72 -11.60
N ARG A 100 8.14 21.88 -12.46
CA ARG A 100 6.77 22.11 -12.01
C ARG A 100 6.25 21.04 -11.05
N LEU A 101 6.68 19.79 -11.23
CA LEU A 101 6.22 18.63 -10.45
C LEU A 101 7.22 18.22 -9.35
N PHE A 102 8.50 18.59 -9.46
CA PHE A 102 9.51 18.28 -8.45
C PHE A 102 9.57 19.40 -7.42
N LYS A 103 8.59 19.40 -6.51
CA LYS A 103 8.46 20.38 -5.43
C LYS A 103 8.93 19.82 -4.10
N PHE A 104 8.51 20.44 -3.01
CA PHE A 104 8.92 20.11 -1.65
C PHE A 104 8.76 18.61 -1.33
N ALA A 105 7.57 18.05 -1.49
CA ALA A 105 7.30 16.65 -1.18
C ALA A 105 8.23 15.68 -1.94
N SER A 106 8.36 15.84 -3.27
CA SER A 106 9.25 14.96 -4.04
C SER A 106 10.72 15.12 -3.69
N ARG A 107 11.16 16.34 -3.37
CA ARG A 107 12.55 16.62 -2.99
C ARG A 107 12.91 15.98 -1.68
N ASN A 108 12.06 16.08 -0.68
CA ASN A 108 12.33 15.63 0.68
C ASN A 108 11.95 14.16 0.92
N PHE A 109 11.26 13.51 -0.02
CA PHE A 109 10.70 12.16 0.15
C PHE A 109 11.73 11.11 0.62
N TYR A 110 12.94 11.14 0.06
CA TYR A 110 13.99 10.23 0.51
C TYR A 110 14.51 10.57 1.91
N SER A 111 14.64 11.84 2.24
CA SER A 111 15.04 12.28 3.59
C SER A 111 13.98 11.92 4.64
N GLU A 112 12.70 12.10 4.32
CA GLU A 112 11.57 11.68 5.16
C GLU A 112 11.57 10.16 5.36
N PHE A 113 11.86 9.39 4.30
CA PHE A 113 11.99 7.94 4.40
C PHE A 113 13.14 7.53 5.32
N ILE A 114 14.33 8.15 5.21
CA ILE A 114 15.47 7.84 6.08
C ILE A 114 15.16 8.19 7.53
N ALA A 115 14.57 9.36 7.79
CA ALA A 115 14.18 9.76 9.14
C ALA A 115 13.15 8.79 9.75
N ALA A 116 12.10 8.45 9.00
CA ALA A 116 11.09 7.49 9.46
C ALA A 116 11.67 6.09 9.69
N ARG A 117 12.61 5.65 8.85
CA ARG A 117 13.31 4.39 9.05
C ARG A 117 14.16 4.40 10.32
N GLU A 118 14.89 5.47 10.55
CA GLU A 118 15.73 5.64 11.75
C GLU A 118 14.87 5.55 13.02
N VAL A 119 13.78 6.30 13.08
CA VAL A 119 12.85 6.28 14.21
C VAL A 119 12.23 4.88 14.39
N ALA A 120 11.80 4.23 13.31
CA ALA A 120 11.18 2.91 13.38
C ALA A 120 12.15 1.81 13.83
N GLN A 121 13.42 1.88 13.41
CA GLN A 121 14.43 0.91 13.82
C GLN A 121 14.87 1.09 15.30
N ASN A 122 14.82 2.32 15.78
CA ASN A 122 15.24 2.70 17.11
C ASN A 122 14.04 3.17 17.97
N TYR A 123 12.85 2.62 17.74
CA TYR A 123 11.61 3.11 18.37
C TYR A 123 11.69 3.17 19.90
N ARG A 124 12.39 2.22 20.54
CA ARG A 124 12.58 2.23 21.99
C ARG A 124 13.32 3.46 22.48
N LEU A 125 14.29 3.97 21.70
CA LEU A 125 15.02 5.18 22.05
C LEU A 125 14.10 6.41 22.01
N TYR A 126 13.15 6.45 21.06
CA TYR A 126 12.27 7.60 20.85
C TYR A 126 10.98 7.55 21.66
N PHE A 127 10.46 6.35 21.93
CA PHE A 127 9.13 6.17 22.52
C PHE A 127 9.13 5.29 23.78
N GLY A 128 10.27 4.73 24.18
CA GLY A 128 10.34 3.75 25.25
C GLY A 128 9.79 2.38 24.85
N GLU A 129 9.39 1.59 25.83
CA GLU A 129 8.75 0.30 25.56
C GLU A 129 7.32 0.52 25.06
N LEU A 130 6.99 -0.09 23.93
CA LEU A 130 5.66 -0.07 23.35
C LEU A 130 4.99 -1.44 23.55
N ASN A 131 3.71 -1.42 23.90
CA ASN A 131 2.88 -2.62 23.83
C ASN A 131 2.48 -2.82 22.37
N LEU A 132 3.15 -3.74 21.69
CA LEU A 132 2.88 -4.04 20.29
C LEU A 132 1.73 -5.02 20.17
N ASP A 133 0.85 -4.78 19.20
CA ASP A 133 -0.24 -5.71 18.89
C ASP A 133 0.29 -7.07 18.44
N VAL A 134 -0.43 -8.12 18.81
CA VAL A 134 -0.15 -9.48 18.35
C VAL A 134 -0.64 -9.62 16.91
N PRO A 135 0.14 -10.25 16.01
CA PRO A 135 -0.32 -10.52 14.65
C PRO A 135 -1.62 -11.33 14.64
N VAL A 136 -2.58 -10.90 13.84
CA VAL A 136 -3.84 -11.63 13.65
C VAL A 136 -3.57 -12.85 12.76
N GLU A 137 -3.79 -14.04 13.30
CA GLU A 137 -3.69 -15.28 12.53
C GLU A 137 -4.94 -15.46 11.66
N THR A 138 -4.73 -15.81 10.41
CA THR A 138 -5.82 -15.99 9.43
C THR A 138 -5.58 -17.23 8.58
N THR A 139 -6.66 -17.87 8.15
CA THR A 139 -6.64 -18.85 7.07
C THR A 139 -7.21 -18.25 5.80
N GLU A 140 -6.87 -18.78 4.63
CA GLU A 140 -7.36 -18.30 3.34
C GLU A 140 -8.11 -19.39 2.59
N VAL A 141 -9.30 -19.07 2.08
CA VAL A 141 -10.11 -19.94 1.25
C VAL A 141 -10.35 -19.30 -0.11
N ALA A 142 -10.00 -20.00 -1.18
CA ALA A 142 -10.30 -19.54 -2.54
C ALA A 142 -11.78 -19.83 -2.87
N LEU A 143 -12.53 -18.80 -3.25
CA LEU A 143 -13.95 -18.99 -3.61
C LEU A 143 -14.07 -19.65 -4.99
N GLU A 144 -14.76 -20.77 -5.07
CA GLU A 144 -15.00 -21.50 -6.34
C GLU A 144 -16.09 -20.85 -7.21
N GLY A 145 -16.89 -19.95 -6.62
CA GLY A 145 -17.98 -19.23 -7.27
C GLY A 145 -18.14 -17.81 -6.76
N TYR A 146 -19.16 -17.13 -7.26
CA TYR A 146 -19.59 -15.84 -6.72
C TYR A 146 -20.38 -16.09 -5.43
N ALA A 147 -20.08 -15.35 -4.36
CA ALA A 147 -20.74 -15.52 -3.07
C ALA A 147 -21.08 -14.18 -2.42
N SER A 148 -22.14 -14.13 -1.65
CA SER A 148 -22.52 -12.95 -0.84
C SER A 148 -21.69 -12.93 0.43
N LEU A 149 -20.95 -11.83 0.70
CA LEU A 149 -20.17 -11.73 1.93
C LEU A 149 -21.02 -11.78 3.20
N PRO A 150 -22.20 -11.12 3.27
CA PRO A 150 -23.13 -11.27 4.41
C PRO A 150 -23.62 -12.71 4.62
N GLU A 151 -23.89 -13.47 3.53
CA GLU A 151 -24.31 -14.88 3.64
C GLU A 151 -23.19 -15.77 4.15
N ILE A 152 -21.94 -15.54 3.68
CA ILE A 152 -20.75 -16.24 4.22
C ILE A 152 -20.58 -15.96 5.71
N ALA A 153 -20.65 -14.68 6.12
CA ALA A 153 -20.55 -14.27 7.52
C ALA A 153 -21.62 -14.96 8.38
N HIS A 154 -22.86 -14.97 7.92
CA HIS A 154 -23.96 -15.64 8.60
C HIS A 154 -23.76 -17.17 8.72
N PHE A 155 -23.36 -17.82 7.63
CA PHE A 155 -23.14 -19.27 7.58
C PHE A 155 -22.01 -19.70 8.52
N LEU A 156 -20.90 -18.96 8.53
CA LEU A 156 -19.74 -19.22 9.38
C LEU A 156 -19.89 -18.69 10.81
N LYS A 157 -20.98 -17.99 11.11
CA LYS A 157 -21.25 -17.33 12.42
C LYS A 157 -20.13 -16.34 12.80
N ILE A 158 -19.57 -15.65 11.83
CA ILE A 158 -18.55 -14.60 12.01
C ILE A 158 -19.27 -13.24 11.89
N ASP A 159 -18.88 -12.27 12.73
CA ASP A 159 -19.38 -10.91 12.55
C ASP A 159 -18.96 -10.36 11.18
N LEU A 160 -19.88 -9.71 10.48
CA LEU A 160 -19.61 -9.13 9.15
C LEU A 160 -18.55 -8.03 9.20
N ALA A 161 -18.47 -7.28 10.30
CA ALA A 161 -17.45 -6.26 10.48
C ALA A 161 -16.07 -6.90 10.60
N ASP A 162 -15.92 -7.95 11.40
CA ASP A 162 -14.66 -8.70 11.58
C ASP A 162 -14.20 -9.31 10.25
N LEU A 163 -15.15 -9.98 9.55
CA LEU A 163 -14.86 -10.56 8.23
C LEU A 163 -14.46 -9.50 7.20
N SER A 164 -15.09 -8.33 7.23
CA SER A 164 -14.73 -7.19 6.37
C SER A 164 -13.36 -6.60 6.71
N GLU A 165 -13.00 -6.53 7.98
CA GLU A 165 -11.69 -6.04 8.46
C GLU A 165 -10.55 -6.95 8.01
N LEU A 166 -10.74 -8.27 8.05
CA LEU A 166 -9.79 -9.24 7.51
C LEU A 166 -9.64 -9.14 5.98
N ASN A 167 -10.67 -8.61 5.29
CA ASN A 167 -10.74 -8.52 3.83
C ASN A 167 -10.87 -7.07 3.33
N PRO A 168 -9.94 -6.18 3.66
CA PRO A 168 -10.07 -4.74 3.38
C PRO A 168 -10.05 -4.39 1.89
N ALA A 169 -9.67 -5.32 1.02
CA ALA A 169 -9.77 -5.17 -0.43
C ALA A 169 -11.23 -5.20 -0.93
N LEU A 170 -12.15 -5.83 -0.20
CA LEU A 170 -13.57 -5.86 -0.55
C LEU A 170 -14.19 -4.49 -0.31
N ARG A 171 -14.82 -3.94 -1.36
CA ARG A 171 -15.39 -2.60 -1.28
C ARG A 171 -16.82 -2.63 -0.71
N ARG A 172 -17.27 -1.46 -0.24
CA ARG A 172 -18.61 -1.28 0.36
C ARG A 172 -19.77 -1.96 -0.38
N PRO A 173 -19.85 -1.96 -1.74
CA PRO A 173 -20.93 -2.67 -2.42
C PRO A 173 -20.93 -4.17 -2.16
N VAL A 174 -19.75 -4.78 -1.97
CA VAL A 174 -19.64 -6.22 -1.63
C VAL A 174 -19.95 -6.44 -0.16
N VAL A 175 -19.38 -5.63 0.73
CA VAL A 175 -19.63 -5.72 2.19
C VAL A 175 -21.12 -5.56 2.51
N ARG A 176 -21.85 -4.71 1.77
CA ARG A 176 -23.29 -4.49 1.93
C ARG A 176 -24.18 -5.51 1.21
N GLY A 177 -23.62 -6.55 0.59
CA GLY A 177 -24.38 -7.55 -0.16
C GLY A 177 -24.99 -7.06 -1.48
N GLN A 178 -24.67 -5.82 -1.91
CA GLN A 178 -25.15 -5.27 -3.19
C GLN A 178 -24.42 -5.86 -4.40
N LYS A 179 -23.26 -6.44 -4.18
CA LYS A 179 -22.43 -7.17 -5.15
C LYS A 179 -21.84 -8.40 -4.48
N TYR A 180 -21.58 -9.42 -5.27
CA TYR A 180 -20.94 -10.65 -4.80
C TYR A 180 -19.44 -10.48 -4.70
N VAL A 181 -18.82 -11.25 -3.80
CA VAL A 181 -17.38 -11.53 -3.81
C VAL A 181 -17.08 -12.30 -5.10
N PRO A 182 -16.13 -11.87 -5.93
CA PRO A 182 -15.86 -12.56 -7.19
C PRO A 182 -15.27 -13.95 -7.00
N LYS A 183 -15.56 -14.84 -7.95
CA LYS A 183 -14.90 -16.15 -8.07
C LYS A 183 -13.37 -15.99 -8.09
N GLY A 184 -12.67 -16.86 -7.37
CA GLY A 184 -11.22 -16.88 -7.25
C GLY A 184 -10.66 -15.89 -6.23
N TYR A 185 -11.50 -15.08 -5.58
CA TYR A 185 -11.03 -14.25 -4.47
C TYR A 185 -10.57 -15.13 -3.30
N ARG A 186 -9.41 -14.82 -2.74
CA ARG A 186 -8.86 -15.51 -1.55
C ARG A 186 -9.40 -14.81 -0.32
N LEU A 187 -10.48 -15.36 0.22
CA LEU A 187 -11.15 -14.83 1.40
C LEU A 187 -10.33 -15.22 2.65
N LYS A 188 -9.98 -14.22 3.44
CA LYS A 188 -9.33 -14.41 4.74
C LYS A 188 -10.41 -14.63 5.80
N LEU A 189 -10.20 -15.65 6.61
CA LEU A 189 -11.05 -16.03 7.74
C LEU A 189 -10.20 -16.04 9.01
N PRO A 190 -10.79 -15.90 10.22
CA PRO A 190 -10.10 -16.20 11.46
C PRO A 190 -9.49 -17.60 11.44
N ALA A 191 -8.32 -17.80 12.06
CA ALA A 191 -7.60 -19.08 12.00
C ALA A 191 -8.36 -20.26 12.61
N ASP A 192 -9.26 -20.00 13.56
CA ASP A 192 -10.09 -20.97 14.28
C ASP A 192 -11.43 -21.28 13.57
N THR A 193 -11.61 -20.78 12.35
CA THR A 193 -12.79 -21.06 11.52
C THR A 193 -12.55 -22.38 10.79
N GLY A 194 -12.96 -23.51 11.39
CA GLY A 194 -12.89 -24.86 10.83
C GLY A 194 -14.03 -25.73 11.32
#